data_d3e2d25aea93adc9e347b46c6fffabcc
#
_entry.id   d3e2d25aea93adc9e347b46c6fffabcc
#
_cell.length_a   1.000
_cell.length_b   1.000
_cell.length_c   1.000
_cell.angle_alpha   90.00
_cell.angle_beta   90.00
_cell.angle_gamma   90.00
#
_symmetry.space_group_name_H-M   'P 1'
#
loop_
_entity.id
_entity.type
_entity.pdbx_description
1 polymer ?
#
loop_
_entity_poly.entity_id
_entity_poly.type
_entity_poly.pdbx_seq_one_letter_code
_entity_poly.pdbx_strand_id
1 'polypeptide(L)'
;MEPGAAGDPPRRRVVGVDVGDEARHAAFFDRFMAEVLALQGDDLRARLQEMEKLMLPPWRHVFDDELRGIARRVQASPDDLDLYVEGITTYHMVIEGVLAMTGQHFILKYMSEHGLYPGFVKGFSLVEQDEHRHIAFGVRFLRDVCEQEPRYRTLVREKIEQLVPDACHIFVPPYADDPSDFISYAYTSRDIYGYAYRALKRRMSVIGVDVPSADELMPGPIAEPVIAVAET
;
A
#
# COMPACT_ATOMS: atom_id res chain seq x y z
N MET A 1 22.61 -38.51 -21.35
CA MET A 1 22.06 -37.83 -20.15
C MET A 1 22.07 -36.34 -20.45
N GLU A 2 20.95 -35.80 -20.88
CA GLU A 2 20.81 -34.35 -21.07
C GLU A 2 20.71 -33.67 -19.71
N PRO A 3 21.34 -32.50 -19.50
CA PRO A 3 21.16 -31.75 -18.26
C PRO A 3 19.75 -31.15 -18.25
N GLY A 4 18.95 -31.55 -17.25
CA GLY A 4 17.61 -31.06 -17.06
C GLY A 4 17.58 -29.53 -16.96
N ALA A 5 16.63 -28.93 -17.66
CA ALA A 5 16.37 -27.51 -17.64
C ALA A 5 16.17 -27.05 -16.17
N ALA A 6 17.09 -26.22 -15.70
CA ALA A 6 16.95 -25.52 -14.42
C ALA A 6 15.70 -24.67 -14.52
N GLY A 7 14.65 -25.05 -13.82
CA GLY A 7 13.42 -24.26 -13.73
C GLY A 7 13.76 -22.87 -13.20
N ASP A 8 13.16 -21.85 -13.79
CA ASP A 8 13.28 -20.46 -13.33
C ASP A 8 13.09 -20.39 -11.80
N PRO A 9 14.00 -19.74 -11.08
CA PRO A 9 13.89 -19.65 -9.63
C PRO A 9 12.56 -18.98 -9.25
N PRO A 10 11.91 -19.44 -8.18
CA PRO A 10 10.56 -18.96 -7.79
C PRO A 10 10.44 -17.43 -7.71
N ARG A 11 11.54 -16.72 -7.46
CA ARG A 11 11.61 -15.26 -7.41
C ARG A 11 11.25 -14.56 -8.73
N ARG A 12 11.68 -15.09 -9.89
CA ARG A 12 11.38 -14.49 -11.21
C ARG A 12 9.91 -14.62 -11.61
N ARG A 13 9.24 -15.70 -11.20
CA ARG A 13 7.82 -15.90 -11.51
C ARG A 13 6.89 -14.94 -10.76
N VAL A 14 7.19 -14.63 -9.51
CA VAL A 14 6.36 -13.76 -8.68
C VAL A 14 6.44 -12.32 -9.16
N VAL A 15 7.64 -11.78 -9.35
CA VAL A 15 7.85 -10.42 -9.90
C VAL A 15 7.15 -10.26 -11.27
N GLY A 16 7.12 -11.30 -12.09
CA GLY A 16 6.44 -11.24 -13.40
C GLY A 16 4.91 -11.22 -13.31
N VAL A 17 4.31 -11.76 -12.24
CA VAL A 17 2.86 -11.72 -12.00
C VAL A 17 2.45 -10.32 -11.53
N ASP A 18 3.16 -9.75 -10.54
CA ASP A 18 2.88 -8.42 -10.01
C ASP A 18 2.95 -7.34 -11.11
N VAL A 19 3.97 -7.35 -11.96
CA VAL A 19 4.08 -6.40 -13.09
C VAL A 19 2.89 -6.53 -14.05
N GLY A 20 2.39 -7.75 -14.28
CA GLY A 20 1.21 -7.99 -15.12
C GLY A 20 -0.07 -7.46 -14.49
N ASP A 21 -0.22 -7.55 -13.18
CA ASP A 21 -1.35 -7.04 -12.42
C ASP A 21 -1.34 -5.51 -12.44
N GLU A 22 -0.22 -4.86 -12.16
CA GLU A 22 -0.08 -3.41 -12.20
C GLU A 22 -0.40 -2.81 -13.57
N ALA A 23 -0.02 -3.48 -14.65
CA ALA A 23 -0.39 -3.04 -16.00
C ALA A 23 -1.91 -3.11 -16.23
N ARG A 24 -2.60 -4.12 -15.66
CA ARG A 24 -4.07 -4.22 -15.72
C ARG A 24 -4.74 -3.17 -14.84
N HIS A 25 -4.20 -2.89 -13.66
CA HIS A 25 -4.68 -1.83 -12.77
C HIS A 25 -4.59 -0.47 -13.46
N ALA A 26 -3.45 -0.13 -14.05
CA ALA A 26 -3.29 1.10 -14.82
C ALA A 26 -4.30 1.21 -15.96
N ALA A 27 -4.47 0.15 -16.76
CA ALA A 27 -5.44 0.12 -17.84
C ALA A 27 -6.89 0.26 -17.37
N PHE A 28 -7.23 -0.27 -16.20
CA PHE A 28 -8.54 -0.10 -15.58
C PHE A 28 -8.81 1.37 -15.21
N PHE A 29 -7.85 2.04 -14.58
CA PHE A 29 -7.99 3.46 -14.24
C PHE A 29 -8.03 4.36 -15.47
N ASP A 30 -7.20 4.11 -16.49
CA ASP A 30 -7.20 4.85 -17.75
C ASP A 30 -8.57 4.76 -18.41
N ARG A 31 -9.17 3.58 -18.48
CA ARG A 31 -10.52 3.39 -19.02
C ARG A 31 -11.59 4.11 -18.20
N PHE A 32 -11.52 4.03 -16.88
CA PHE A 32 -12.46 4.75 -16.02
C PHE A 32 -12.38 6.26 -16.23
N MET A 33 -11.17 6.82 -16.28
CA MET A 33 -10.97 8.25 -16.56
C MET A 33 -11.53 8.63 -17.93
N ALA A 34 -11.27 7.84 -18.98
CA ALA A 34 -11.71 8.13 -20.33
C ALA A 34 -13.23 7.93 -20.53
N GLU A 35 -13.78 6.80 -20.08
CA GLU A 35 -15.16 6.39 -20.38
C GLU A 35 -16.20 6.98 -19.44
N VAL A 36 -15.83 7.20 -18.16
CA VAL A 36 -16.76 7.67 -17.12
C VAL A 36 -16.58 9.15 -16.80
N LEU A 37 -15.33 9.60 -16.68
CA LEU A 37 -15.03 11.00 -16.33
C LEU A 37 -14.79 11.87 -17.56
N ALA A 38 -14.78 11.31 -18.77
CA ALA A 38 -14.47 11.97 -20.04
C ALA A 38 -13.11 12.69 -20.04
N LEU A 39 -12.15 12.17 -19.26
CA LEU A 39 -10.80 12.71 -19.15
C LEU A 39 -9.83 11.85 -19.97
N GLN A 40 -9.29 12.43 -21.05
CA GLN A 40 -8.29 11.79 -21.91
C GLN A 40 -7.41 12.81 -22.61
N GLY A 41 -6.28 12.38 -23.15
CA GLY A 41 -5.37 13.23 -23.93
C GLY A 41 -4.87 14.45 -23.15
N ASP A 42 -5.06 15.65 -23.73
CA ASP A 42 -4.59 16.90 -23.13
C ASP A 42 -5.37 17.30 -21.88
N ASP A 43 -6.68 16.99 -21.82
CA ASP A 43 -7.52 17.28 -20.65
C ASP A 43 -7.09 16.45 -19.45
N LEU A 44 -6.77 15.16 -19.64
CA LEU A 44 -6.23 14.31 -18.59
C LEU A 44 -4.86 14.84 -18.12
N ARG A 45 -3.96 15.21 -19.05
CA ARG A 45 -2.65 15.78 -18.69
C ARG A 45 -2.79 17.06 -17.88
N ALA A 46 -3.66 17.96 -18.29
CA ALA A 46 -3.92 19.21 -17.57
C ALA A 46 -4.43 18.93 -16.14
N ARG A 47 -5.36 17.98 -16.01
CA ARG A 47 -5.89 17.60 -14.70
C ARG A 47 -4.83 16.95 -13.79
N LEU A 48 -3.99 16.09 -14.33
CA LEU A 48 -2.88 15.48 -13.56
C LEU A 48 -1.87 16.54 -13.10
N GLN A 49 -1.55 17.53 -13.95
CA GLN A 49 -0.68 18.64 -13.56
C GLN A 49 -1.28 19.51 -12.45
N GLU A 50 -2.60 19.72 -12.45
CA GLU A 50 -3.29 20.41 -11.35
C GLU A 50 -3.21 19.59 -10.06
N MET A 51 -3.45 18.27 -10.12
CA MET A 51 -3.36 17.38 -8.97
C MET A 51 -1.93 17.30 -8.42
N GLU A 52 -0.92 17.31 -9.29
CA GLU A 52 0.49 17.30 -8.86
C GLU A 52 0.84 18.48 -7.94
N LYS A 53 0.20 19.64 -8.13
CA LYS A 53 0.38 20.81 -7.27
C LYS A 53 -0.20 20.63 -5.87
N LEU A 54 -1.16 19.71 -5.74
CA LEU A 54 -1.82 19.38 -4.48
C LEU A 54 -1.12 18.22 -3.74
N MET A 55 -0.13 17.58 -4.36
CA MET A 55 0.62 16.50 -3.72
C MET A 55 1.44 17.05 -2.55
N LEU A 56 1.15 16.51 -1.37
CA LEU A 56 1.87 16.82 -0.14
C LEU A 56 3.31 16.29 -0.19
N PRO A 57 4.25 16.90 0.54
CA PRO A 57 5.63 16.42 0.63
C PRO A 57 5.76 14.91 0.99
N PRO A 58 4.96 14.32 1.90
CA PRO A 58 4.99 12.90 2.19
C PRO A 58 4.75 12.00 0.97
N TRP A 59 3.89 12.42 0.04
CA TRP A 59 3.69 11.69 -1.21
C TRP A 59 4.99 11.58 -2.02
N ARG A 60 5.69 12.71 -2.21
CA ARG A 60 6.95 12.73 -2.96
C ARG A 60 8.02 11.91 -2.27
N HIS A 61 8.12 12.01 -0.95
CA HIS A 61 9.05 11.20 -0.17
C HIS A 61 8.81 9.69 -0.38
N VAL A 62 7.57 9.22 -0.22
CA VAL A 62 7.26 7.79 -0.36
C VAL A 62 7.47 7.27 -1.79
N PHE A 63 6.98 8.00 -2.81
CA PHE A 63 6.96 7.48 -4.19
C PHE A 63 8.17 7.91 -5.02
N ASP A 64 8.59 9.17 -4.94
CA ASP A 64 9.69 9.68 -5.77
C ASP A 64 11.06 9.37 -5.19
N ASP A 65 11.21 9.45 -3.87
CA ASP A 65 12.49 9.22 -3.22
C ASP A 65 12.66 7.75 -2.81
N GLU A 66 11.81 7.23 -1.93
CA GLU A 66 11.99 5.91 -1.34
C GLU A 66 11.68 4.76 -2.32
N LEU A 67 10.48 4.72 -2.91
CA LEU A 67 10.11 3.64 -3.82
C LEU A 67 11.03 3.62 -5.06
N ARG A 68 11.21 4.76 -5.70
CA ARG A 68 12.08 4.87 -6.87
C ARG A 68 13.54 4.62 -6.52
N GLY A 69 13.98 5.06 -5.35
CA GLY A 69 15.33 4.86 -4.83
C GLY A 69 15.62 3.38 -4.60
N ILE A 70 14.76 2.67 -3.87
CA ILE A 70 14.94 1.24 -3.61
C ILE A 70 14.86 0.41 -4.90
N ALA A 71 13.96 0.73 -5.82
CA ALA A 71 13.85 0.04 -7.10
C ALA A 71 15.16 0.11 -7.91
N ARG A 72 15.79 1.30 -7.97
CA ARG A 72 17.09 1.47 -8.63
C ARG A 72 18.22 0.68 -7.95
N ARG A 73 18.25 0.67 -6.61
CA ARG A 73 19.25 -0.07 -5.83
C ARG A 73 19.12 -1.58 -6.03
N VAL A 74 17.91 -2.11 -6.01
CA VAL A 74 17.63 -3.54 -6.30
C VAL A 74 18.03 -3.89 -7.73
N GLN A 75 17.74 -3.01 -8.70
CA GLN A 75 18.13 -3.22 -10.10
C GLN A 75 19.66 -3.25 -10.28
N ALA A 76 20.38 -2.39 -9.54
CA ALA A 76 21.84 -2.33 -9.60
C ALA A 76 22.52 -3.50 -8.88
N SER A 77 21.89 -4.08 -7.87
CA SER A 77 22.43 -5.18 -7.06
C SER A 77 21.36 -6.26 -6.83
N PRO A 78 21.00 -7.04 -7.85
CA PRO A 78 19.85 -7.95 -7.84
C PRO A 78 20.04 -9.19 -6.93
N ASP A 79 21.24 -9.44 -6.43
CA ASP A 79 21.52 -10.54 -5.51
C ASP A 79 21.62 -10.09 -4.04
N ASP A 80 21.49 -8.80 -3.77
CA ASP A 80 21.56 -8.24 -2.42
C ASP A 80 20.24 -8.45 -1.67
N LEU A 81 20.25 -9.36 -0.69
CA LEU A 81 19.08 -9.72 0.09
C LEU A 81 18.59 -8.57 1.00
N ASP A 82 19.50 -7.74 1.50
CA ASP A 82 19.14 -6.58 2.34
C ASP A 82 18.27 -5.60 1.55
N LEU A 83 18.64 -5.34 0.28
CA LEU A 83 17.85 -4.49 -0.62
C LEU A 83 16.49 -5.10 -0.97
N TYR A 84 16.40 -6.42 -1.11
CA TYR A 84 15.10 -7.08 -1.30
C TYR A 84 14.22 -6.96 -0.07
N VAL A 85 14.77 -7.14 1.13
CA VAL A 85 14.00 -6.97 2.39
C VAL A 85 13.51 -5.54 2.52
N GLU A 86 14.35 -4.53 2.27
CA GLU A 86 13.91 -3.13 2.21
C GLU A 86 12.82 -2.91 1.16
N GLY A 87 13.01 -3.41 -0.06
CA GLY A 87 12.08 -3.23 -1.18
C GLY A 87 10.72 -3.85 -0.92
N ILE A 88 10.69 -5.10 -0.45
CA ILE A 88 9.45 -5.81 -0.09
C ILE A 88 8.75 -5.12 1.10
N THR A 89 9.50 -4.62 2.08
CA THR A 89 8.92 -3.86 3.19
C THR A 89 8.31 -2.55 2.70
N THR A 90 9.03 -1.80 1.86
CA THR A 90 8.56 -0.52 1.29
C THR A 90 7.31 -0.74 0.45
N TYR A 91 7.35 -1.67 -0.49
CA TYR A 91 6.28 -1.86 -1.47
C TYR A 91 5.08 -2.61 -0.88
N HIS A 92 5.27 -3.87 -0.46
CA HIS A 92 4.14 -4.70 -0.02
C HIS A 92 3.62 -4.39 1.38
N MET A 93 4.46 -3.89 2.31
CA MET A 93 3.98 -3.61 3.66
C MET A 93 3.49 -2.17 3.82
N VAL A 94 4.22 -1.19 3.27
CA VAL A 94 3.88 0.22 3.43
C VAL A 94 2.95 0.68 2.31
N ILE A 95 3.37 0.60 1.04
CA ILE A 95 2.60 1.16 -0.08
C ILE A 95 1.31 0.36 -0.32
N GLU A 96 1.40 -0.93 -0.57
CA GLU A 96 0.19 -1.75 -0.77
C GLU A 96 -0.54 -2.00 0.54
N GLY A 97 0.19 -2.42 1.58
CA GLY A 97 -0.39 -2.89 2.83
C GLY A 97 -0.99 -1.82 3.73
N VAL A 98 -0.38 -0.63 3.81
CA VAL A 98 -0.90 0.48 4.59
C VAL A 98 -1.66 1.44 3.70
N LEU A 99 -1.02 2.01 2.68
CA LEU A 99 -1.59 3.09 1.88
C LEU A 99 -2.69 2.60 0.95
N ALA A 100 -2.39 1.70 -0.01
CA ALA A 100 -3.36 1.28 -1.01
C ALA A 100 -4.57 0.57 -0.39
N MET A 101 -4.34 -0.43 0.46
CA MET A 101 -5.43 -1.17 1.11
C MET A 101 -6.34 -0.30 1.97
N THR A 102 -5.79 0.70 2.64
CA THR A 102 -6.62 1.63 3.45
C THR A 102 -7.44 2.52 2.54
N GLY A 103 -6.84 3.12 1.51
CA GLY A 103 -7.54 3.94 0.53
C GLY A 103 -8.64 3.15 -0.20
N GLN A 104 -8.32 1.97 -0.70
CA GLN A 104 -9.28 1.09 -1.38
C GLN A 104 -10.46 0.73 -0.48
N HIS A 105 -10.20 0.34 0.78
CA HIS A 105 -11.25 -0.01 1.74
C HIS A 105 -12.28 1.12 1.90
N PHE A 106 -11.84 2.34 2.17
CA PHE A 106 -12.77 3.44 2.43
C PHE A 106 -13.45 3.96 1.17
N ILE A 107 -12.74 4.00 0.02
CA ILE A 107 -13.32 4.38 -1.27
C ILE A 107 -14.39 3.37 -1.69
N LEU A 108 -14.10 2.08 -1.68
CA LEU A 108 -15.04 1.03 -2.07
C LEU A 108 -16.26 1.00 -1.15
N LYS A 109 -16.05 1.12 0.16
CA LYS A 109 -17.11 1.15 1.15
C LYS A 109 -18.02 2.35 0.90
N TYR A 110 -17.48 3.56 0.79
CA TYR A 110 -18.25 4.77 0.52
C TYR A 110 -19.06 4.67 -0.78
N MET A 111 -18.41 4.28 -1.88
CA MET A 111 -19.07 4.19 -3.18
C MET A 111 -20.17 3.12 -3.20
N SER A 112 -19.93 1.98 -2.55
CA SER A 112 -20.90 0.90 -2.45
C SER A 112 -22.13 1.31 -1.61
N GLU A 113 -21.92 1.93 -0.45
CA GLU A 113 -23.00 2.39 0.44
C GLU A 113 -23.87 3.48 -0.20
N HIS A 114 -23.30 4.28 -1.11
CA HIS A 114 -24.02 5.36 -1.80
C HIS A 114 -24.48 4.96 -3.23
N GLY A 115 -24.26 3.73 -3.67
CA GLY A 115 -24.63 3.27 -5.00
C GLY A 115 -23.91 3.99 -6.14
N LEU A 116 -22.70 4.51 -5.88
CA LEU A 116 -21.91 5.29 -6.84
C LEU A 116 -21.08 4.36 -7.73
N TYR A 117 -21.07 4.62 -9.03
CA TYR A 117 -20.20 3.97 -10.00
C TYR A 117 -20.08 2.44 -9.85
N PRO A 118 -21.16 1.65 -9.95
CA PRO A 118 -21.12 0.21 -9.67
C PRO A 118 -20.11 -0.56 -10.52
N GLY A 119 -19.85 -0.12 -11.75
CA GLY A 119 -18.80 -0.68 -12.61
C GLY A 119 -17.39 -0.44 -12.04
N PHE A 120 -17.13 0.76 -11.50
CA PHE A 120 -15.88 1.07 -10.83
C PHE A 120 -15.71 0.23 -9.57
N VAL A 121 -16.73 0.16 -8.71
CA VAL A 121 -16.73 -0.66 -7.49
C VAL A 121 -16.36 -2.11 -7.82
N LYS A 122 -17.01 -2.70 -8.84
CA LYS A 122 -16.69 -4.06 -9.28
C LYS A 122 -15.24 -4.22 -9.76
N GLY A 123 -14.77 -3.31 -10.61
CA GLY A 123 -13.40 -3.35 -11.14
C GLY A 123 -12.36 -3.13 -10.06
N PHE A 124 -12.57 -2.12 -9.20
CA PHE A 124 -11.63 -1.80 -8.13
C PHE A 124 -11.58 -2.87 -7.01
N SER A 125 -12.69 -3.62 -6.80
CA SER A 125 -12.66 -4.81 -5.94
C SER A 125 -11.81 -5.95 -6.50
N LEU A 126 -11.63 -6.05 -7.82
CA LEU A 126 -10.70 -7.00 -8.42
C LEU A 126 -9.25 -6.56 -8.21
N VAL A 127 -8.96 -5.27 -8.32
CA VAL A 127 -7.65 -4.69 -7.94
C VAL A 127 -7.35 -5.03 -6.48
N GLU A 128 -8.28 -4.77 -5.55
CA GLU A 128 -8.12 -5.12 -4.13
C GLU A 128 -7.80 -6.60 -3.90
N GLN A 129 -8.41 -7.53 -4.67
CA GLN A 129 -8.08 -8.95 -4.60
C GLN A 129 -6.65 -9.27 -5.04
N ASP A 130 -6.15 -8.57 -6.06
CA ASP A 130 -4.77 -8.72 -6.52
C ASP A 130 -3.80 -8.22 -5.44
N GLU A 131 -4.07 -7.05 -4.85
CA GLU A 131 -3.26 -6.50 -3.75
C GLU A 131 -3.16 -7.44 -2.54
N HIS A 132 -4.24 -8.14 -2.20
CA HIS A 132 -4.19 -9.14 -1.13
C HIS A 132 -3.19 -10.26 -1.40
N ARG A 133 -3.03 -10.69 -2.67
CA ARG A 133 -2.04 -11.69 -3.05
C ARG A 133 -0.61 -11.17 -2.97
N HIS A 134 -0.38 -9.94 -3.43
CA HIS A 134 0.91 -9.26 -3.36
C HIS A 134 1.36 -9.10 -1.90
N ILE A 135 0.48 -8.60 -1.05
CA ILE A 135 0.75 -8.44 0.39
C ILE A 135 1.01 -9.80 1.05
N ALA A 136 0.23 -10.83 0.73
CA ALA A 136 0.43 -12.17 1.30
C ALA A 136 1.79 -12.76 0.91
N PHE A 137 2.25 -12.51 -0.33
CA PHE A 137 3.60 -12.85 -0.75
C PHE A 137 4.65 -12.09 0.08
N GLY A 138 4.51 -10.78 0.22
CA GLY A 138 5.43 -9.95 1.01
C GLY A 138 5.52 -10.41 2.46
N VAL A 139 4.39 -10.67 3.11
CA VAL A 139 4.33 -11.21 4.49
C VAL A 139 5.06 -12.54 4.61
N ARG A 140 4.81 -13.47 3.67
CA ARG A 140 5.48 -14.78 3.67
C ARG A 140 6.98 -14.65 3.47
N PHE A 141 7.41 -13.84 2.50
CA PHE A 141 8.82 -13.61 2.22
C PHE A 141 9.54 -13.04 3.45
N LEU A 142 9.01 -11.97 4.04
CA LEU A 142 9.61 -11.32 5.20
C LEU A 142 9.63 -12.23 6.42
N ARG A 143 8.56 -13.01 6.67
CA ARG A 143 8.56 -14.01 7.74
C ARG A 143 9.68 -15.04 7.56
N ASP A 144 9.75 -15.66 6.38
CA ASP A 144 10.71 -16.73 6.10
C ASP A 144 12.16 -16.22 6.22
N VAL A 145 12.44 -14.98 5.79
CA VAL A 145 13.76 -14.35 5.93
C VAL A 145 14.06 -13.98 7.40
N CYS A 146 13.10 -13.41 8.12
CA CYS A 146 13.26 -13.05 9.54
C CYS A 146 13.40 -14.28 10.47
N GLU A 147 12.84 -15.44 10.07
CA GLU A 147 13.05 -16.71 10.78
C GLU A 147 14.47 -17.24 10.55
N GLN A 148 15.01 -17.13 9.33
CA GLN A 148 16.37 -17.58 8.99
C GLN A 148 17.45 -16.67 9.58
N GLU A 149 17.27 -15.35 9.46
CA GLU A 149 18.20 -14.34 9.97
C GLU A 149 17.49 -13.27 10.79
N PRO A 150 17.47 -13.38 12.13
CA PRO A 150 16.74 -12.47 13.02
C PRO A 150 17.10 -10.97 12.89
N ARG A 151 18.27 -10.63 12.31
CA ARG A 151 18.68 -9.24 12.07
C ARG A 151 17.70 -8.50 11.14
N TYR A 152 17.03 -9.22 10.25
CA TYR A 152 16.06 -8.62 9.33
C TYR A 152 14.81 -8.08 10.04
N ARG A 153 14.48 -8.54 11.24
CA ARG A 153 13.39 -7.94 12.03
C ARG A 153 13.67 -6.48 12.37
N THR A 154 14.93 -6.16 12.66
CA THR A 154 15.34 -4.78 12.92
C THR A 154 15.24 -3.95 11.64
N LEU A 155 15.73 -4.45 10.50
CA LEU A 155 15.66 -3.74 9.23
C LEU A 155 14.21 -3.48 8.79
N VAL A 156 13.33 -4.48 8.90
CA VAL A 156 11.88 -4.32 8.61
C VAL A 156 11.27 -3.29 9.53
N ARG A 157 11.55 -3.36 10.84
CA ARG A 157 11.02 -2.43 11.83
C ARG A 157 11.46 -0.99 11.53
N GLU A 158 12.74 -0.75 11.32
CA GLU A 158 13.29 0.57 11.01
C GLU A 158 12.66 1.16 9.73
N LYS A 159 12.45 0.35 8.71
CA LYS A 159 11.80 0.80 7.48
C LYS A 159 10.31 1.14 7.70
N ILE A 160 9.59 0.40 8.55
CA ILE A 160 8.22 0.72 8.97
C ILE A 160 8.18 2.04 9.74
N GLU A 161 9.07 2.21 10.73
CA GLU A 161 9.16 3.44 11.53
C GLU A 161 9.48 4.67 10.66
N GLN A 162 10.31 4.49 9.63
CA GLN A 162 10.68 5.54 8.68
C GLN A 162 9.50 5.96 7.79
N LEU A 163 8.76 5.01 7.22
CA LEU A 163 7.86 5.31 6.09
C LEU A 163 6.37 5.39 6.45
N VAL A 164 5.92 4.67 7.48
CA VAL A 164 4.50 4.62 7.81
C VAL A 164 3.93 5.98 8.22
N PRO A 165 4.63 6.84 8.98
CA PRO A 165 4.14 8.18 9.28
C PRO A 165 3.84 8.98 8.01
N ASP A 166 4.75 8.98 7.03
CA ASP A 166 4.56 9.69 5.76
C ASP A 166 3.46 9.05 4.91
N ALA A 167 3.40 7.71 4.83
CA ALA A 167 2.32 7.02 4.14
C ALA A 167 0.95 7.37 4.74
N CYS A 168 0.84 7.50 6.06
CA CYS A 168 -0.38 7.91 6.72
C CYS A 168 -0.72 9.40 6.50
N HIS A 169 0.26 10.27 6.36
CA HIS A 169 0.02 11.67 5.98
C HIS A 169 -0.55 11.83 4.56
N ILE A 170 -0.38 10.86 3.67
CA ILE A 170 -0.98 10.88 2.33
C ILE A 170 -2.52 10.83 2.38
N PHE A 171 -3.10 10.29 3.45
CA PHE A 171 -4.56 10.29 3.64
C PHE A 171 -5.14 11.67 3.99
N VAL A 172 -4.31 12.60 4.42
CA VAL A 172 -4.73 13.93 4.81
C VAL A 172 -5.17 14.70 3.56
N PRO A 173 -6.44 15.15 3.48
CA PRO A 173 -6.88 15.92 2.32
C PRO A 173 -6.15 17.27 2.24
N PRO A 174 -5.89 17.79 1.03
CA PRO A 174 -5.19 19.07 0.86
C PRO A 174 -5.88 20.28 1.50
N TYR A 175 -7.16 20.13 1.86
CA TYR A 175 -7.98 21.17 2.51
C TYR A 175 -8.03 21.04 4.04
N ALA A 176 -7.38 20.02 4.61
CA ALA A 176 -7.37 19.82 6.06
C ALA A 176 -6.23 20.62 6.70
N ASP A 177 -6.57 21.44 7.69
CA ASP A 177 -5.59 22.21 8.44
C ASP A 177 -4.88 21.38 9.52
N ASP A 178 -5.55 20.32 10.00
CA ASP A 178 -5.03 19.42 11.05
C ASP A 178 -4.98 17.96 10.55
N PRO A 179 -3.79 17.36 10.44
CA PRO A 179 -3.64 15.95 10.08
C PRO A 179 -4.32 14.98 11.04
N SER A 180 -4.52 15.37 12.30
CA SER A 180 -5.16 14.53 13.30
C SER A 180 -6.69 14.60 13.31
N ASP A 181 -7.28 15.59 12.61
CA ASP A 181 -8.73 15.82 12.61
C ASP A 181 -9.24 16.23 11.23
N PHE A 182 -9.61 15.25 10.42
CA PHE A 182 -10.24 15.46 9.12
C PHE A 182 -11.32 14.41 8.84
N ILE A 183 -12.17 14.69 7.84
CA ILE A 183 -13.14 13.74 7.29
C ILE A 183 -12.83 13.52 5.82
N SER A 184 -12.72 12.26 5.40
CA SER A 184 -12.58 11.86 4.01
C SER A 184 -13.55 10.71 3.71
N TYR A 185 -14.31 10.80 2.61
CA TYR A 185 -15.33 9.80 2.24
C TYR A 185 -16.29 9.46 3.41
N ALA A 186 -16.73 10.46 4.17
CA ALA A 186 -17.59 10.34 5.36
C ALA A 186 -16.97 9.58 6.56
N TYR A 187 -15.68 9.27 6.52
CA TYR A 187 -14.93 8.62 7.62
C TYR A 187 -13.98 9.61 8.28
N THR A 188 -13.84 9.50 9.59
CA THR A 188 -12.92 10.34 10.36
C THR A 188 -11.48 9.89 10.17
N SER A 189 -10.53 10.82 10.41
CA SER A 189 -9.09 10.48 10.48
C SER A 189 -8.83 9.29 11.42
N ARG A 190 -9.53 9.23 12.55
CA ARG A 190 -9.41 8.14 13.54
C ARG A 190 -9.81 6.78 12.97
N ASP A 191 -10.86 6.72 12.15
CA ASP A 191 -11.29 5.48 11.48
C ASP A 191 -10.22 5.02 10.50
N ILE A 192 -9.70 5.95 9.70
CA ILE A 192 -8.71 5.69 8.65
C ILE A 192 -7.39 5.21 9.28
N TYR A 193 -6.85 5.96 10.24
CA TYR A 193 -5.62 5.57 10.93
C TYR A 193 -5.78 4.27 11.73
N GLY A 194 -6.93 4.10 12.38
CA GLY A 194 -7.23 2.88 13.11
C GLY A 194 -7.26 1.63 12.22
N TYR A 195 -7.83 1.74 11.01
CA TYR A 195 -7.80 0.65 10.02
C TYR A 195 -6.37 0.36 9.57
N ALA A 196 -5.63 1.38 9.15
CA ALA A 196 -4.25 1.28 8.69
C ALA A 196 -3.34 0.61 9.74
N TYR A 197 -3.37 1.10 10.97
CA TYR A 197 -2.57 0.58 12.08
C TYR A 197 -2.89 -0.88 12.40
N ARG A 198 -4.17 -1.21 12.55
CA ARG A 198 -4.57 -2.60 12.87
C ARG A 198 -4.20 -3.59 11.76
N ALA A 199 -4.32 -3.16 10.50
CA ALA A 199 -3.91 -3.97 9.35
C ALA A 199 -2.40 -4.20 9.33
N LEU A 200 -1.59 -3.16 9.56
CA LEU A 200 -0.14 -3.26 9.69
C LEU A 200 0.26 -4.17 10.85
N LYS A 201 -0.27 -3.91 12.05
CA LYS A 201 0.06 -4.69 13.25
C LYS A 201 -0.19 -6.18 13.08
N ARG A 202 -1.32 -6.57 12.47
CA ARG A 202 -1.60 -7.99 12.18
C ARG A 202 -0.54 -8.62 11.27
N ARG A 203 -0.13 -7.92 10.21
CA ARG A 203 0.89 -8.43 9.28
C ARG A 203 2.25 -8.55 9.94
N MET A 204 2.67 -7.52 10.67
CA MET A 204 3.93 -7.53 11.39
C MET A 204 3.99 -8.63 12.46
N SER A 205 2.88 -8.89 13.16
CA SER A 205 2.78 -10.02 14.08
C SER A 205 3.01 -11.38 13.41
N VAL A 206 2.53 -11.57 12.17
CA VAL A 206 2.80 -12.81 11.39
C VAL A 206 4.27 -12.91 10.98
N ILE A 207 4.91 -11.79 10.68
CA ILE A 207 6.35 -11.72 10.33
C ILE A 207 7.23 -11.92 11.59
N GLY A 208 6.68 -11.71 12.78
CA GLY A 208 7.43 -11.76 14.04
C GLY A 208 8.19 -10.46 14.32
N VAL A 209 7.65 -9.32 13.87
CA VAL A 209 8.18 -7.98 14.09
C VAL A 209 7.22 -7.17 14.94
N ASP A 210 7.72 -6.66 16.07
CA ASP A 210 6.98 -5.72 16.89
C ASP A 210 7.02 -4.33 16.25
N VAL A 211 5.85 -3.70 16.16
CA VAL A 211 5.72 -2.32 15.67
C VAL A 211 5.53 -1.36 16.83
N PRO A 212 5.95 -0.09 16.68
CA PRO A 212 5.64 0.96 17.64
C PRO A 212 4.14 1.11 17.88
N SER A 213 3.77 1.83 18.93
CA SER A 213 2.37 2.14 19.23
C SER A 213 1.72 2.99 18.13
N ALA A 214 0.39 3.06 18.13
CA ALA A 214 -0.32 3.92 17.19
C ALA A 214 0.05 5.40 17.36
N ASP A 215 0.26 5.84 18.59
CA ASP A 215 0.63 7.22 18.89
C ASP A 215 2.03 7.60 18.36
N GLU A 216 2.91 6.61 18.12
CA GLU A 216 4.23 6.84 17.54
C GLU A 216 4.22 6.79 16.00
N LEU A 217 3.30 6.02 15.39
CA LEU A 217 3.28 5.80 13.95
C LEU A 217 2.25 6.63 13.20
N MET A 218 1.11 6.94 13.83
CA MET A 218 0.00 7.61 13.14
C MET A 218 0.08 9.13 13.37
N PRO A 219 -0.35 9.94 12.37
CA PRO A 219 -0.37 11.40 12.50
C PRO A 219 -1.39 11.92 13.53
N GLY A 220 -2.25 11.05 14.05
CA GLY A 220 -3.28 11.38 15.03
C GLY A 220 -3.87 10.15 15.71
N PRO A 221 -4.79 10.35 16.66
CA PRO A 221 -5.38 9.27 17.43
C PRO A 221 -6.16 8.29 16.56
N ILE A 222 -6.20 7.02 16.96
CA ILE A 222 -6.96 5.97 16.27
C ILE A 222 -8.31 5.71 16.96
N ALA A 223 -9.30 5.26 16.17
CA ALA A 223 -10.55 4.74 16.72
C ALA A 223 -10.30 3.38 17.39
N GLU A 224 -10.84 3.21 18.60
CA GLU A 224 -10.86 1.93 19.27
C GLU A 224 -11.65 0.90 18.44
N PRO A 225 -11.23 -0.39 18.44
CA PRO A 225 -11.98 -1.41 17.75
C PRO A 225 -13.40 -1.50 18.36
N VAL A 226 -14.42 -1.43 17.52
CA VAL A 226 -15.80 -1.73 17.96
C VAL A 226 -15.82 -3.22 18.35
N ILE A 227 -15.79 -3.49 19.64
CA ILE A 227 -16.02 -4.83 20.15
C ILE A 227 -17.52 -5.07 19.95
N ALA A 228 -17.88 -5.85 18.93
CA ALA A 228 -19.25 -6.33 18.80
C ALA A 228 -19.56 -7.14 20.08
N VAL A 229 -20.32 -6.54 20.97
CA VAL A 229 -20.88 -7.28 22.10
C VAL A 229 -21.83 -8.28 21.46
N ALA A 230 -21.46 -9.57 21.50
CA ALA A 230 -22.37 -10.62 21.11
C ALA A 230 -23.57 -10.50 22.07
N GLU A 231 -24.72 -10.08 21.53
CA GLU A 231 -25.99 -10.17 22.26
C GLU A 231 -26.20 -11.65 22.55
N THR A 232 -26.17 -11.99 23.84
CA THR A 232 -26.46 -13.33 24.40
C THR A 232 -27.96 -13.61 24.35
#